data_4cb95175afe82e175cd83b20194a54d9
#
_entry.id   4cb95175afe82e175cd83b20194a54d9
#
_cell.length_a   1.000
_cell.length_b   1.000
_cell.length_c   1.000
_cell.angle_alpha   90.00
_cell.angle_beta   90.00
_cell.angle_gamma   90.00
#
_symmetry.space_group_name_H-M   'P 1'
#
loop_
_entity.id
_entity.type
_entity.pdbx_description
1 polymer ?
#
loop_
_entity_poly.entity_id
_entity_poly.type
_entity_poly.pdbx_seq_one_letter_code
_entity_poly.pdbx_strand_id
1 'polypeptide(L)'
;MTNTELFDLWRTRAVEDPDLLTELDGIRADADAINDRFYRDLAFGTGGLRGVIGAGSNRMNIYTIRRATQGLADYINAAGLPKKVAIGHDSRHKGELFSREAARVLAANGITAYLYPRLEPTPALSWAVRYLGCGAGICVTASHNPAKYNGYKVYGADGCQITLEAADAVLAAIDKHDYFDSIELTDFDAAVAAGKIVWIDDKCLHDFVDAVLALRPGNDVSKLKLVYTPLNGSGLEPVKMLLDRMGVTQVTVVPEQEKPDGSFPTCPYPNPEIREAMETGLKLCDTVKPDLMIGTDPDCDRMGSAVPDGKGGYRLITGNEMGVLLFDYICRTRIGNGTMPKDPVAVTTIVSTDMATPIAKKYGVELRRTLTGFKFIGEQIGFLEAEGHPERYIFGFEESYGYLSGAHVRDKDAVNAVMLACETAAYYAAQGMSLLDAVNALYREFGFYRNALESFTFEGETGMHKMQGIMAGLRTSAPKTIAGYEVAEVVDYDADGTGLPRADVLEYRLVNGAKLMVRPSGTEPKIKVYLSAVADSEEAADAINTAMADAAKDWMK
;
A
#
# COMPACT_ATOMS: atom_id res chain seq x y z
N MET A 1 19.35 -16.26 25.40
CA MET A 1 18.30 -16.19 26.44
C MET A 1 17.11 -17.02 25.99
N THR A 2 16.49 -17.74 26.93
CA THR A 2 15.18 -18.39 26.67
C THR A 2 14.07 -17.35 26.63
N ASN A 3 12.91 -17.70 26.09
CA ASN A 3 11.77 -16.78 26.05
C ASN A 3 11.32 -16.32 27.44
N THR A 4 11.45 -17.19 28.46
CA THR A 4 11.16 -16.84 29.84
C THR A 4 12.18 -15.86 30.41
N GLU A 5 13.47 -16.03 30.13
CA GLU A 5 14.52 -15.10 30.57
C GLU A 5 14.33 -13.71 29.89
N LEU A 6 13.94 -13.68 28.60
CA LEU A 6 13.62 -12.43 27.92
C LEU A 6 12.38 -11.76 28.53
N PHE A 7 11.34 -12.52 28.83
CA PHE A 7 10.15 -12.02 29.51
C PHE A 7 10.50 -11.38 30.88
N ASP A 8 11.32 -12.04 31.71
CA ASP A 8 11.74 -11.52 33.02
C ASP A 8 12.60 -10.26 32.86
N LEU A 9 13.49 -10.21 31.87
CA LEU A 9 14.27 -9.03 31.53
C LEU A 9 13.33 -7.85 31.15
N TRP A 10 12.37 -8.07 30.27
CA TRP A 10 11.43 -7.03 29.84
C TRP A 10 10.57 -6.52 31.01
N ARG A 11 10.12 -7.38 31.92
CA ARG A 11 9.39 -6.96 33.11
C ARG A 11 10.19 -6.03 34.02
N THR A 12 11.52 -6.15 34.03
CA THR A 12 12.39 -5.29 34.85
C THR A 12 12.86 -4.04 34.14
N ARG A 13 12.91 -4.05 32.81
CA ARG A 13 13.50 -2.98 31.97
C ARG A 13 12.51 -2.15 31.19
N ALA A 14 11.37 -2.71 30.82
CA ALA A 14 10.37 -2.00 29.98
C ALA A 14 9.46 -1.09 30.81
N VAL A 15 10.04 -0.19 31.59
CA VAL A 15 9.35 0.62 32.61
C VAL A 15 8.84 1.97 32.10
N GLU A 16 9.23 2.41 30.90
CA GLU A 16 8.90 3.72 30.39
C GLU A 16 7.49 3.81 29.75
N ASP A 17 6.89 2.68 29.38
CA ASP A 17 5.49 2.59 28.95
C ASP A 17 4.72 1.69 29.93
N PRO A 18 3.91 2.26 30.85
CA PRO A 18 3.20 1.49 31.88
C PRO A 18 2.24 0.43 31.33
N ASP A 19 1.71 0.63 30.11
CA ASP A 19 0.82 -0.33 29.46
C ASP A 19 1.55 -1.66 29.24
N LEU A 20 2.84 -1.62 28.89
CA LEU A 20 3.66 -2.82 28.67
C LEU A 20 3.86 -3.63 29.94
N LEU A 21 4.10 -2.97 31.08
CA LEU A 21 4.23 -3.66 32.37
C LEU A 21 2.92 -4.32 32.77
N THR A 22 1.81 -3.62 32.61
CA THR A 22 0.45 -4.15 32.89
C THR A 22 0.18 -5.40 32.06
N GLU A 23 0.52 -5.36 30.76
CA GLU A 23 0.38 -6.49 29.85
C GLU A 23 1.27 -7.68 30.28
N LEU A 24 2.55 -7.43 30.56
CA LEU A 24 3.49 -8.47 30.98
C LEU A 24 3.06 -9.14 32.29
N ASP A 25 2.57 -8.35 33.26
CA ASP A 25 2.07 -8.92 34.51
C ASP A 25 0.81 -9.78 34.32
N GLY A 26 -0.04 -9.39 33.37
CA GLY A 26 -1.26 -10.12 32.99
C GLY A 26 -0.99 -11.51 32.38
N ILE A 27 0.14 -11.69 31.70
CA ILE A 27 0.49 -12.95 31.02
C ILE A 27 1.49 -13.84 31.80
N ARG A 28 1.85 -13.48 33.02
CA ARG A 28 2.92 -14.14 33.79
C ARG A 28 2.75 -15.65 33.94
N ALA A 29 1.51 -16.13 33.97
CA ALA A 29 1.20 -17.56 34.11
C ALA A 29 0.86 -18.24 32.76
N ASP A 30 0.94 -17.51 31.64
CA ASP A 30 0.57 -17.99 30.31
C ASP A 30 1.82 -18.18 29.45
N ALA A 31 2.31 -19.43 29.40
CA ALA A 31 3.52 -19.78 28.66
C ALA A 31 3.38 -19.58 27.15
N ASP A 32 2.19 -19.81 26.60
CA ASP A 32 1.94 -19.64 25.16
C ASP A 32 1.94 -18.14 24.79
N ALA A 33 1.33 -17.29 25.63
CA ALA A 33 1.35 -15.85 25.45
C ALA A 33 2.77 -15.26 25.60
N ILE A 34 3.59 -15.80 26.51
CA ILE A 34 5.02 -15.43 26.64
C ILE A 34 5.78 -15.86 25.39
N ASN A 35 5.61 -17.13 24.97
CA ASN A 35 6.29 -17.64 23.78
C ASN A 35 5.96 -16.80 22.54
N ASP A 36 4.70 -16.49 22.28
CA ASP A 36 4.24 -15.69 21.13
C ASP A 36 4.89 -14.29 21.07
N ARG A 37 5.24 -13.70 22.20
CA ARG A 37 5.85 -12.37 22.29
C ARG A 37 7.38 -12.36 22.20
N PHE A 38 8.03 -13.49 22.51
CA PHE A 38 9.48 -13.53 22.69
C PHE A 38 10.22 -14.60 21.88
N TYR A 39 9.52 -15.44 21.07
CA TYR A 39 10.16 -16.52 20.31
C TYR A 39 11.09 -16.02 19.19
N ARG A 40 10.94 -14.76 18.80
CA ARG A 40 11.78 -14.07 17.82
C ARG A 40 11.69 -12.56 18.00
N ASP A 41 12.59 -11.85 17.34
CA ASP A 41 12.46 -10.41 17.14
C ASP A 41 11.45 -10.10 16.04
N LEU A 42 10.80 -8.93 16.11
CA LEU A 42 9.92 -8.45 15.06
C LEU A 42 10.74 -8.22 13.80
N ALA A 43 10.40 -8.92 12.72
CA ALA A 43 11.16 -8.88 11.50
C ALA A 43 11.07 -7.49 10.81
N PHE A 44 12.24 -6.93 10.48
CA PHE A 44 12.34 -5.77 9.59
C PHE A 44 12.24 -6.25 8.14
N GLY A 45 11.04 -6.51 7.66
CA GLY A 45 10.81 -7.07 6.34
C GLY A 45 11.48 -6.30 5.20
N THR A 46 10.85 -6.19 4.06
CA THR A 46 11.42 -5.56 2.84
C THR A 46 11.46 -4.02 2.88
N GLY A 47 11.33 -3.39 4.03
CA GLY A 47 11.38 -1.93 4.17
C GLY A 47 10.65 -1.39 5.40
N GLY A 48 10.61 -2.18 6.51
CA GLY A 48 10.04 -1.72 7.77
C GLY A 48 9.48 -2.84 8.65
N LEU A 49 9.00 -2.46 9.82
CA LEU A 49 8.36 -3.36 10.79
C LEU A 49 6.84 -3.36 10.59
N ARG A 50 6.22 -4.49 10.90
CA ARG A 50 4.76 -4.59 11.07
C ARG A 50 4.44 -5.67 12.10
N GLY A 51 3.65 -5.34 13.11
CA GLY A 51 3.30 -6.29 14.16
C GLY A 51 2.14 -5.83 15.03
N VAL A 52 1.72 -6.72 15.92
CA VAL A 52 0.73 -6.40 16.94
C VAL A 52 1.36 -5.43 17.94
N ILE A 53 0.60 -4.41 18.36
CA ILE A 53 1.01 -3.48 19.42
C ILE A 53 1.03 -4.24 20.76
N GLY A 54 2.09 -4.08 21.56
CA GLY A 54 2.18 -4.69 22.87
C GLY A 54 3.60 -4.95 23.35
N ALA A 55 3.72 -5.62 24.48
CA ALA A 55 4.99 -5.94 25.12
C ALA A 55 5.69 -7.14 24.48
N GLY A 56 7.01 -7.04 24.30
CA GLY A 56 7.86 -8.11 23.79
C GLY A 56 8.66 -7.75 22.53
N SER A 57 9.66 -8.56 22.22
CA SER A 57 10.53 -8.37 21.06
C SER A 57 9.83 -8.62 19.72
N ASN A 58 8.78 -9.45 19.71
CA ASN A 58 7.92 -9.72 18.53
C ASN A 58 6.66 -8.86 18.52
N ARG A 59 6.74 -7.63 19.03
CA ARG A 59 5.62 -6.67 19.13
C ARG A 59 6.07 -5.26 18.75
N MET A 60 5.08 -4.43 18.35
CA MET A 60 5.27 -2.99 18.15
C MET A 60 5.14 -2.27 19.48
N ASN A 61 6.21 -1.64 19.94
CA ASN A 61 6.28 -0.84 21.17
C ASN A 61 7.42 0.17 21.07
N ILE A 62 7.57 1.02 22.09
CA ILE A 62 8.59 2.08 22.09
C ILE A 62 10.02 1.52 21.96
N TYR A 63 10.32 0.36 22.52
CA TYR A 63 11.66 -0.24 22.49
C TYR A 63 11.99 -0.80 21.11
N THR A 64 11.05 -1.45 20.44
CA THR A 64 11.23 -1.95 19.05
C THR A 64 11.34 -0.79 18.05
N ILE A 65 10.59 0.30 18.24
CA ILE A 65 10.70 1.54 17.45
C ILE A 65 12.07 2.20 17.65
N ARG A 66 12.51 2.36 18.90
CA ARG A 66 13.82 2.96 19.22
C ARG A 66 14.95 2.17 18.58
N ARG A 67 14.94 0.83 18.72
CA ARG A 67 15.95 -0.07 18.15
C ARG A 67 15.99 0.04 16.63
N ALA A 68 14.85 0.00 15.97
CA ALA A 68 14.75 0.16 14.52
C ALA A 68 15.26 1.54 14.05
N THR A 69 14.93 2.59 14.79
CA THR A 69 15.34 3.95 14.47
C THR A 69 16.84 4.17 14.73
N GLN A 70 17.43 3.53 15.74
CA GLN A 70 18.88 3.56 15.96
C GLN A 70 19.62 2.93 14.77
N GLY A 71 19.18 1.75 14.31
CA GLY A 71 19.77 1.13 13.12
C GLY A 71 19.62 1.98 11.86
N LEU A 72 18.47 2.65 11.68
CA LEU A 72 18.29 3.61 10.58
C LEU A 72 19.23 4.82 10.71
N ALA A 73 19.41 5.36 11.91
CA ALA A 73 20.33 6.47 12.17
C ALA A 73 21.78 6.08 11.85
N ASP A 74 22.20 4.88 12.26
CA ASP A 74 23.54 4.35 11.94
C ASP A 74 23.73 4.21 10.43
N TYR A 75 22.73 3.67 9.73
CA TYR A 75 22.77 3.55 8.27
C TYR A 75 22.89 4.92 7.60
N ILE A 76 22.07 5.90 7.98
CA ILE A 76 22.12 7.27 7.42
C ILE A 76 23.51 7.88 7.63
N ASN A 77 24.08 7.74 8.84
CA ASN A 77 25.40 8.28 9.18
C ASN A 77 26.51 7.57 8.40
N ALA A 78 26.46 6.24 8.29
CA ALA A 78 27.46 5.45 7.57
C ALA A 78 27.43 5.67 6.05
N ALA A 79 26.23 5.78 5.49
CA ALA A 79 26.04 6.01 4.04
C ALA A 79 26.26 7.48 3.63
N GLY A 80 26.49 8.40 4.58
CA GLY A 80 26.68 9.82 4.29
C GLY A 80 25.45 10.51 3.70
N LEU A 81 24.26 10.00 4.00
CA LEU A 81 23.01 10.58 3.52
C LEU A 81 22.69 11.92 4.20
N PRO A 82 21.81 12.77 3.63
CA PRO A 82 21.36 13.98 4.29
C PRO A 82 20.86 13.69 5.71
N LYS A 83 21.38 14.39 6.72
CA LYS A 83 21.03 14.19 8.14
C LYS A 83 19.70 14.84 8.51
N LYS A 84 18.67 14.47 7.76
CA LYS A 84 17.29 14.91 7.91
C LYS A 84 16.38 13.73 7.66
N VAL A 85 15.36 13.55 8.48
CA VAL A 85 14.34 12.49 8.33
C VAL A 85 12.96 13.08 8.53
N ALA A 86 12.04 12.86 7.57
CA ALA A 86 10.65 13.22 7.72
C ALA A 86 9.89 12.09 8.41
N ILE A 87 8.96 12.41 9.33
CA ILE A 87 8.18 11.44 10.09
C ILE A 87 6.71 11.80 10.03
N GLY A 88 5.88 10.81 9.69
CA GLY A 88 4.43 10.92 9.73
C GLY A 88 3.79 9.65 10.29
N HIS A 89 2.49 9.73 10.61
CA HIS A 89 1.71 8.60 11.10
C HIS A 89 0.25 8.70 10.67
N ASP A 90 -0.43 7.55 10.64
CA ASP A 90 -1.88 7.47 10.43
C ASP A 90 -2.68 7.59 11.75
N SER A 91 -3.96 7.21 11.73
CA SER A 91 -4.86 7.31 12.89
C SER A 91 -4.68 6.21 13.94
N ARG A 92 -3.79 5.23 13.72
CA ARG A 92 -3.64 4.04 14.59
C ARG A 92 -3.17 4.40 16.00
N HIS A 93 -3.59 3.55 16.94
CA HIS A 93 -3.13 3.66 18.34
C HIS A 93 -1.60 3.69 18.42
N LYS A 94 -1.07 4.49 19.34
CA LYS A 94 0.37 4.71 19.57
C LYS A 94 1.11 5.35 18.38
N GLY A 95 0.44 5.78 17.30
CA GLY A 95 1.11 6.38 16.11
C GLY A 95 1.93 7.62 16.48
N GLU A 96 1.35 8.58 17.20
CA GLU A 96 2.05 9.77 17.68
C GLU A 96 3.21 9.42 18.63
N LEU A 97 2.98 8.51 19.59
CA LEU A 97 4.00 8.09 20.53
C LEU A 97 5.22 7.49 19.80
N PHE A 98 4.98 6.58 18.87
CA PHE A 98 6.06 5.92 18.11
C PHE A 98 6.81 6.93 17.23
N SER A 99 6.12 7.90 16.65
CA SER A 99 6.73 8.97 15.86
C SER A 99 7.63 9.87 16.71
N ARG A 100 7.18 10.22 17.92
CA ARG A 100 7.97 11.02 18.88
C ARG A 100 9.20 10.25 19.37
N GLU A 101 9.08 8.95 19.64
CA GLU A 101 10.21 8.10 20.03
C GLU A 101 11.26 7.98 18.93
N ALA A 102 10.82 7.80 17.68
CA ALA A 102 11.72 7.82 16.52
C ALA A 102 12.44 9.17 16.41
N ALA A 103 11.74 10.29 16.56
CA ALA A 103 12.34 11.63 16.53
C ALA A 103 13.40 11.84 17.62
N ARG A 104 13.17 11.31 18.83
CA ARG A 104 14.13 11.37 19.96
C ARG A 104 15.44 10.66 19.65
N VAL A 105 15.36 9.46 19.07
CA VAL A 105 16.53 8.67 18.65
C VAL A 105 17.32 9.40 17.56
N LEU A 106 16.64 9.88 16.51
CA LEU A 106 17.29 10.61 15.41
C LEU A 106 18.00 11.85 15.92
N ALA A 107 17.34 12.65 16.76
CA ALA A 107 17.90 13.87 17.33
C ALA A 107 19.13 13.61 18.20
N ALA A 108 19.17 12.50 18.97
CA ALA A 108 20.32 12.07 19.74
C ALA A 108 21.52 11.72 18.82
N ASN A 109 21.24 11.12 17.66
CA ASN A 109 22.24 10.71 16.67
C ASN A 109 22.66 11.82 15.69
N GLY A 110 22.33 13.08 15.99
CA GLY A 110 22.73 14.23 15.18
C GLY A 110 21.96 14.37 13.85
N ILE A 111 20.79 13.75 13.75
CA ILE A 111 19.89 13.79 12.59
C ILE A 111 18.68 14.65 12.93
N THR A 112 18.40 15.68 12.12
CA THR A 112 17.21 16.50 12.31
C THR A 112 15.95 15.73 11.93
N ALA A 113 15.02 15.56 12.89
CA ALA A 113 13.72 14.95 12.65
C ALA A 113 12.69 16.02 12.28
N TYR A 114 12.12 15.92 11.08
CA TYR A 114 10.98 16.72 10.64
C TYR A 114 9.71 15.92 10.92
N LEU A 115 8.90 16.36 11.88
CA LEU A 115 7.75 15.64 12.37
C LEU A 115 6.45 16.36 11.98
N TYR A 116 5.51 15.64 11.36
CA TYR A 116 4.17 16.20 11.17
C TYR A 116 3.48 16.43 12.53
N PRO A 117 2.82 17.60 12.71
CA PRO A 117 2.17 17.94 13.99
C PRO A 117 0.88 17.14 14.24
N ARG A 118 0.37 16.48 13.23
CA ARG A 118 -0.82 15.63 13.24
C ARG A 118 -0.66 14.44 12.31
N LEU A 119 -1.65 13.56 12.30
CA LEU A 119 -1.69 12.43 11.35
C LEU A 119 -1.76 12.95 9.90
N GLU A 120 -1.02 12.31 9.01
CA GLU A 120 -0.97 12.66 7.59
C GLU A 120 -0.87 11.40 6.72
N PRO A 121 -1.31 11.48 5.45
CA PRO A 121 -1.21 10.35 4.51
C PRO A 121 0.21 9.89 4.22
N THR A 122 0.36 8.60 3.93
CA THR A 122 1.62 8.03 3.42
C THR A 122 2.18 8.81 2.21
N PRO A 123 1.40 9.19 1.17
CA PRO A 123 1.92 10.00 0.08
C PRO A 123 2.38 11.41 0.50
N ALA A 124 1.75 12.02 1.50
CA ALA A 124 2.24 13.29 2.04
C ALA A 124 3.62 13.15 2.70
N LEU A 125 3.93 12.00 3.32
CA LEU A 125 5.26 11.71 3.81
C LEU A 125 6.26 11.53 2.65
N SER A 126 5.92 10.76 1.62
CA SER A 126 6.76 10.62 0.41
C SER A 126 7.10 11.98 -0.20
N TRP A 127 6.10 12.88 -0.28
CA TRP A 127 6.28 14.27 -0.69
C TRP A 127 7.24 15.03 0.24
N ALA A 128 7.02 14.98 1.56
CA ALA A 128 7.82 15.72 2.55
C ALA A 128 9.29 15.32 2.51
N VAL A 129 9.60 14.03 2.32
CA VAL A 129 10.99 13.54 2.18
C VAL A 129 11.71 14.30 1.05
N ARG A 130 11.07 14.39 -0.12
CA ARG A 130 11.63 15.09 -1.30
C ARG A 130 11.63 16.61 -1.12
N TYR A 131 10.52 17.16 -0.65
CA TYR A 131 10.30 18.59 -0.48
C TYR A 131 11.28 19.23 0.52
N LEU A 132 11.59 18.54 1.63
CA LEU A 132 12.50 19.01 2.68
C LEU A 132 13.95 18.60 2.43
N GLY A 133 14.23 17.81 1.38
CA GLY A 133 15.56 17.27 1.09
C GLY A 133 16.06 16.35 2.20
N CYS A 134 15.21 15.43 2.67
CA CYS A 134 15.54 14.45 3.70
C CYS A 134 16.36 13.28 3.11
N GLY A 135 17.20 12.68 3.96
CA GLY A 135 17.94 11.45 3.61
C GLY A 135 17.10 10.19 3.76
N ALA A 136 16.04 10.26 4.54
CA ALA A 136 15.07 9.17 4.74
C ALA A 136 13.72 9.71 5.21
N GLY A 137 12.71 8.82 5.21
CA GLY A 137 11.40 9.07 5.81
C GLY A 137 10.93 7.90 6.65
N ILE A 138 10.09 8.17 7.63
CA ILE A 138 9.45 7.16 8.49
C ILE A 138 7.94 7.39 8.46
N CYS A 139 7.17 6.37 8.06
CA CYS A 139 5.71 6.37 8.19
C CYS A 139 5.27 5.31 9.22
N VAL A 140 4.67 5.78 10.32
CA VAL A 140 4.14 4.91 11.35
C VAL A 140 2.72 4.52 11.00
N THR A 141 2.57 3.37 10.35
CA THR A 141 1.29 2.85 9.86
C THR A 141 1.35 1.34 9.64
N ALA A 142 0.22 0.67 9.76
CA ALA A 142 0.01 -0.69 9.27
C ALA A 142 -0.99 -0.75 8.11
N SER A 143 -1.17 0.36 7.37
CA SER A 143 -2.11 0.48 6.25
C SER A 143 -3.53 0.03 6.66
N HIS A 144 -4.11 -0.92 5.99
CA HIS A 144 -5.46 -1.43 6.21
C HIS A 144 -5.57 -2.62 7.19
N ASN A 145 -4.51 -2.96 7.92
CA ASN A 145 -4.56 -4.05 8.91
C ASN A 145 -5.51 -3.70 10.08
N PRO A 146 -6.03 -4.70 10.82
CA PRO A 146 -6.85 -4.47 12.02
C PRO A 146 -6.22 -3.54 13.05
N ALA A 147 -7.04 -2.95 13.94
CA ALA A 147 -6.67 -1.97 14.95
C ALA A 147 -5.51 -2.39 15.87
N LYS A 148 -5.38 -3.69 16.16
CA LYS A 148 -4.31 -4.23 17.02
C LYS A 148 -2.91 -4.14 16.41
N TYR A 149 -2.77 -3.84 15.11
CA TYR A 149 -1.48 -3.72 14.42
C TYR A 149 -1.04 -2.27 14.29
N ASN A 150 0.27 -2.08 14.33
CA ASN A 150 0.93 -0.89 13.82
C ASN A 150 2.18 -1.30 13.03
N GLY A 151 2.87 -0.34 12.42
CA GLY A 151 4.06 -0.58 11.63
C GLY A 151 4.98 0.63 11.60
N TYR A 152 6.12 0.44 10.95
CA TYR A 152 7.16 1.44 10.80
C TYR A 152 7.75 1.24 9.40
N LYS A 153 7.28 1.99 8.42
CA LYS A 153 7.76 1.94 7.03
C LYS A 153 8.91 2.93 6.87
N VAL A 154 9.97 2.53 6.17
CA VAL A 154 11.13 3.38 5.88
C VAL A 154 11.16 3.75 4.40
N TYR A 155 11.41 5.03 4.14
CA TYR A 155 11.51 5.65 2.81
C TYR A 155 12.92 6.18 2.58
N GLY A 156 13.42 6.07 1.36
CA GLY A 156 14.70 6.65 0.92
C GLY A 156 14.58 8.14 0.60
N ALA A 157 15.70 8.76 0.28
CA ALA A 157 15.79 10.19 -0.06
C ALA A 157 14.97 10.58 -1.31
N ASP A 158 14.67 9.62 -2.17
CA ASP A 158 13.84 9.77 -3.37
C ASP A 158 12.33 9.76 -3.05
N GLY A 159 11.95 9.51 -1.79
CA GLY A 159 10.55 9.37 -1.36
C GLY A 159 9.92 8.02 -1.70
N CYS A 160 10.68 7.06 -2.21
CA CYS A 160 10.25 5.68 -2.40
C CYS A 160 10.51 4.85 -1.15
N GLN A 161 9.70 3.82 -0.89
CA GLN A 161 10.03 2.86 0.15
C GLN A 161 11.38 2.20 -0.18
N ILE A 162 12.27 2.03 0.82
CA ILE A 162 13.66 1.61 0.61
C ILE A 162 13.77 0.31 -0.19
N THR A 163 14.85 0.22 -0.99
CA THR A 163 15.20 -0.98 -1.76
C THR A 163 15.55 -2.15 -0.84
N LEU A 164 15.62 -3.36 -1.40
CA LEU A 164 16.03 -4.56 -0.64
C LEU A 164 17.42 -4.41 -0.06
N GLU A 165 18.37 -3.90 -0.84
CA GLU A 165 19.75 -3.66 -0.41
C GLU A 165 19.83 -2.67 0.77
N ALA A 166 19.11 -1.55 0.70
CA ALA A 166 19.04 -0.60 1.79
C ALA A 166 18.37 -1.19 3.03
N ALA A 167 17.31 -2.01 2.85
CA ALA A 167 16.63 -2.69 3.94
C ALA A 167 17.57 -3.68 4.66
N ASP A 168 18.36 -4.46 3.92
CA ASP A 168 19.36 -5.38 4.47
C ASP A 168 20.45 -4.62 5.24
N ALA A 169 20.90 -3.48 4.73
CA ALA A 169 21.88 -2.64 5.41
C ALA A 169 21.34 -2.04 6.72
N VAL A 170 20.09 -1.58 6.71
CA VAL A 170 19.39 -1.09 7.92
C VAL A 170 19.22 -2.23 8.93
N LEU A 171 18.78 -3.42 8.49
CA LEU A 171 18.64 -4.60 9.36
C LEU A 171 19.96 -4.98 10.00
N ALA A 172 21.06 -5.03 9.22
CA ALA A 172 22.39 -5.33 9.75
C ALA A 172 22.88 -4.27 10.76
N ALA A 173 22.39 -3.04 10.68
CA ALA A 173 22.63 -2.01 11.69
C ALA A 173 21.76 -2.22 12.94
N ILE A 174 20.46 -2.53 12.78
CA ILE A 174 19.54 -2.85 13.88
C ILE A 174 20.07 -4.00 14.75
N ASP A 175 20.64 -5.04 14.14
CA ASP A 175 21.13 -6.24 14.84
C ASP A 175 22.34 -6.00 15.73
N LYS A 176 22.99 -4.83 15.64
CA LYS A 176 24.09 -4.42 16.55
C LYS A 176 23.58 -3.87 17.88
N HIS A 177 22.27 -3.60 17.99
CA HIS A 177 21.68 -2.95 19.15
C HIS A 177 20.78 -3.90 19.94
N ASP A 178 20.84 -3.81 21.26
CA ASP A 178 19.84 -4.38 22.14
C ASP A 178 18.64 -3.42 22.31
N TYR A 179 17.65 -3.80 23.13
CA TYR A 179 16.43 -3.01 23.31
C TYR A 179 16.55 -1.88 24.35
N PHE A 180 17.59 -1.89 25.23
CA PHE A 180 17.60 -1.08 26.45
C PHE A 180 18.85 -0.23 26.66
N ASP A 181 20.04 -0.75 26.35
CA ASP A 181 21.29 -0.12 26.77
C ASP A 181 22.08 0.56 25.63
N SER A 182 21.85 0.16 24.38
CA SER A 182 22.65 0.61 23.23
C SER A 182 21.99 1.71 22.41
N ILE A 183 20.85 2.25 22.85
CA ILE A 183 20.07 3.24 22.11
C ILE A 183 20.22 4.61 22.72
N GLU A 184 20.68 5.58 21.93
CA GLU A 184 20.80 6.96 22.37
C GLU A 184 19.46 7.69 22.27
N LEU A 185 19.10 8.40 23.35
CA LEU A 185 17.86 9.17 23.45
C LEU A 185 18.13 10.59 23.91
N THR A 186 17.39 11.55 23.36
CA THR A 186 17.34 12.90 23.91
C THR A 186 15.95 13.19 24.49
N ASP A 187 15.87 14.20 25.36
CA ASP A 187 14.59 14.75 25.78
C ASP A 187 13.88 15.41 24.58
N PHE A 188 12.59 15.12 24.42
CA PHE A 188 11.84 15.57 23.25
C PHE A 188 11.72 17.10 23.20
N ASP A 189 11.33 17.75 24.32
CA ASP A 189 11.08 19.17 24.37
C ASP A 189 12.39 19.97 24.26
N ALA A 190 13.47 19.45 24.87
CA ALA A 190 14.81 20.02 24.71
C ALA A 190 15.29 19.90 23.25
N ALA A 191 14.99 18.81 22.56
CA ALA A 191 15.36 18.64 21.13
C ALA A 191 14.55 19.58 20.23
N VAL A 192 13.27 19.83 20.52
CA VAL A 192 12.44 20.82 19.83
C VAL A 192 13.01 22.23 20.05
N ALA A 193 13.32 22.58 21.30
CA ALA A 193 13.90 23.88 21.63
C ALA A 193 15.26 24.12 20.96
N ALA A 194 16.04 23.05 20.76
CA ALA A 194 17.34 23.09 20.09
C ALA A 194 17.26 23.02 18.55
N GLY A 195 16.06 22.93 17.97
CA GLY A 195 15.84 22.80 16.52
C GLY A 195 16.33 21.47 15.92
N LYS A 196 16.49 20.44 16.76
CA LYS A 196 16.82 19.07 16.31
C LYS A 196 15.58 18.27 15.95
N ILE A 197 14.43 18.61 16.54
CA ILE A 197 13.10 18.17 16.12
C ILE A 197 12.36 19.40 15.65
N VAL A 198 11.85 19.34 14.42
CA VAL A 198 11.21 20.48 13.72
C VAL A 198 9.83 20.04 13.28
N TRP A 199 8.82 20.82 13.62
CA TRP A 199 7.47 20.59 13.10
C TRP A 199 7.39 20.95 11.63
N ILE A 200 6.80 20.05 10.82
CA ILE A 200 6.53 20.32 9.42
C ILE A 200 5.40 21.35 9.33
N ASP A 201 5.62 22.41 8.55
CA ASP A 201 4.66 23.46 8.32
C ASP A 201 3.49 22.98 7.44
N ASP A 202 2.28 23.49 7.69
CA ASP A 202 1.07 23.19 6.90
C ASP A 202 1.26 23.46 5.40
N LYS A 203 2.15 24.41 5.06
CA LYS A 203 2.49 24.68 3.67
C LYS A 203 2.98 23.43 2.92
N CYS A 204 3.67 22.50 3.60
CA CYS A 204 4.12 21.26 2.99
C CYS A 204 2.94 20.41 2.48
N LEU A 205 1.87 20.27 3.27
CA LEU A 205 0.65 19.58 2.86
C LEU A 205 -0.09 20.34 1.75
N HIS A 206 -0.18 21.67 1.86
CA HIS A 206 -0.81 22.50 0.83
C HIS A 206 -0.10 22.38 -0.52
N ASP A 207 1.24 22.42 -0.53
CA ASP A 207 2.04 22.28 -1.75
C ASP A 207 1.93 20.86 -2.33
N PHE A 208 1.79 19.82 -1.48
CA PHE A 208 1.47 18.46 -1.93
C PHE A 208 0.14 18.40 -2.67
N VAL A 209 -0.92 18.96 -2.08
CA VAL A 209 -2.24 18.99 -2.74
C VAL A 209 -2.21 19.83 -4.03
N ASP A 210 -1.44 20.92 -4.07
CA ASP A 210 -1.25 21.72 -5.28
C ASP A 210 -0.49 20.94 -6.37
N ALA A 211 0.50 20.12 -5.99
CA ALA A 211 1.20 19.23 -6.92
C ALA A 211 0.26 18.17 -7.50
N VAL A 212 -0.66 17.61 -6.71
CA VAL A 212 -1.72 16.70 -7.20
C VAL A 212 -2.65 17.45 -8.16
N LEU A 213 -3.12 18.64 -7.79
CA LEU A 213 -4.01 19.46 -8.63
C LEU A 213 -3.40 19.83 -9.97
N ALA A 214 -2.09 20.04 -10.03
CA ALA A 214 -1.39 20.35 -11.28
C ALA A 214 -1.47 19.21 -12.32
N LEU A 215 -1.86 18.01 -11.91
CA LEU A 215 -2.01 16.84 -12.78
C LEU A 215 -3.43 16.71 -13.38
N ARG A 216 -4.36 17.60 -13.00
CA ARG A 216 -5.76 17.55 -13.48
C ARG A 216 -5.85 17.72 -14.99
N PRO A 217 -6.65 16.88 -15.68
CA PRO A 217 -7.06 17.16 -17.06
C PRO A 217 -7.99 18.39 -17.19
N GLY A 218 -8.77 18.74 -16.15
CA GLY A 218 -9.56 19.96 -16.08
C GLY A 218 -11.02 19.82 -16.47
N ASN A 219 -11.64 18.65 -16.27
CA ASN A 219 -13.07 18.49 -16.48
C ASN A 219 -13.91 19.26 -15.45
N ASP A 220 -15.13 19.65 -15.82
CA ASP A 220 -16.07 20.28 -14.90
C ASP A 220 -16.66 19.24 -13.94
N VAL A 221 -16.20 19.26 -12.70
CA VAL A 221 -16.64 18.37 -11.60
C VAL A 221 -17.73 18.99 -10.71
N SER A 222 -18.20 20.21 -11.01
CA SER A 222 -19.11 20.98 -10.14
C SER A 222 -20.48 20.32 -9.92
N LYS A 223 -20.89 19.45 -10.84
CA LYS A 223 -22.16 18.72 -10.78
C LYS A 223 -22.02 17.34 -10.13
N LEU A 224 -20.79 16.88 -9.88
CA LEU A 224 -20.53 15.56 -9.33
C LEU A 224 -21.05 15.47 -7.89
N LYS A 225 -21.86 14.47 -7.62
CA LYS A 225 -22.36 14.16 -6.31
C LYS A 225 -21.58 12.98 -5.72
N LEU A 226 -20.85 13.24 -4.64
CA LEU A 226 -19.88 12.32 -4.07
C LEU A 226 -20.26 11.92 -2.63
N VAL A 227 -20.16 10.63 -2.31
CA VAL A 227 -20.04 10.14 -0.93
C VAL A 227 -18.58 9.76 -0.69
N TYR A 228 -17.99 10.26 0.39
CA TYR A 228 -16.61 9.98 0.76
C TYR A 228 -16.50 9.40 2.17
N THR A 229 -15.65 8.38 2.32
CA THR A 229 -15.24 7.87 3.64
C THR A 229 -13.72 7.77 3.75
N PRO A 230 -13.11 8.43 4.77
CA PRO A 230 -11.71 8.23 5.10
C PRO A 230 -11.45 6.94 5.92
N LEU A 231 -12.47 6.11 6.19
CA LEU A 231 -12.39 4.92 7.05
C LEU A 231 -11.70 5.18 8.40
N ASN A 232 -12.06 6.29 9.07
CA ASN A 232 -11.44 6.78 10.30
C ASN A 232 -9.90 7.04 10.19
N GLY A 233 -9.39 7.23 8.97
CA GLY A 233 -7.96 7.40 8.67
C GLY A 233 -7.51 8.85 8.49
N SER A 234 -6.35 9.01 7.84
CA SER A 234 -5.67 10.30 7.63
C SER A 234 -6.16 11.08 6.39
N GLY A 235 -7.01 10.47 5.56
CA GLY A 235 -7.39 11.05 4.27
C GLY A 235 -8.35 12.24 4.34
N LEU A 236 -9.03 12.50 5.48
CA LEU A 236 -10.12 13.49 5.54
C LEU A 236 -9.68 14.88 5.10
N GLU A 237 -8.64 15.42 5.72
CA GLU A 237 -8.19 16.79 5.49
C GLU A 237 -7.64 17.00 4.06
N PRO A 238 -6.66 16.22 3.58
CA PRO A 238 -6.11 16.45 2.24
C PRO A 238 -7.11 16.17 1.12
N VAL A 239 -8.00 15.16 1.27
CA VAL A 239 -9.03 14.88 0.26
C VAL A 239 -10.09 15.98 0.23
N LYS A 240 -10.55 16.49 1.39
CA LYS A 240 -11.48 17.65 1.39
C LYS A 240 -10.84 18.88 0.79
N MET A 241 -9.59 19.18 1.14
CA MET A 241 -8.84 20.30 0.56
C MET A 241 -8.73 20.17 -0.97
N LEU A 242 -8.43 18.96 -1.45
CA LEU A 242 -8.40 18.66 -2.88
C LEU A 242 -9.75 18.91 -3.55
N LEU A 243 -10.83 18.31 -3.01
CA LEU A 243 -12.18 18.40 -3.58
C LEU A 243 -12.70 19.85 -3.60
N ASP A 244 -12.44 20.62 -2.54
CA ASP A 244 -12.78 22.03 -2.46
C ASP A 244 -12.06 22.84 -3.56
N ARG A 245 -10.75 22.62 -3.74
CA ARG A 245 -9.96 23.29 -4.80
C ARG A 245 -10.33 22.84 -6.20
N MET A 246 -10.83 21.61 -6.36
CA MET A 246 -11.39 21.12 -7.62
C MET A 246 -12.75 21.74 -7.95
N GLY A 247 -13.48 22.27 -6.97
CA GLY A 247 -14.83 22.77 -7.11
C GLY A 247 -15.92 21.68 -7.03
N VAL A 248 -15.65 20.56 -6.36
CA VAL A 248 -16.67 19.53 -6.06
C VAL A 248 -17.50 20.01 -4.87
N THR A 249 -18.70 20.50 -5.14
CA THR A 249 -19.54 21.16 -4.11
C THR A 249 -20.54 20.24 -3.42
N GLN A 250 -20.80 19.05 -3.96
CA GLN A 250 -21.78 18.11 -3.44
C GLN A 250 -21.09 16.88 -2.83
N VAL A 251 -20.34 17.09 -1.75
CA VAL A 251 -19.64 16.04 -1.02
C VAL A 251 -20.35 15.72 0.28
N THR A 252 -20.72 14.46 0.48
CA THR A 252 -21.24 13.95 1.75
C THR A 252 -20.21 13.00 2.35
N VAL A 253 -19.62 13.38 3.48
CA VAL A 253 -18.71 12.50 4.23
C VAL A 253 -19.53 11.54 5.10
N VAL A 254 -19.09 10.27 5.19
CA VAL A 254 -19.74 9.26 6.05
C VAL A 254 -19.52 9.63 7.52
N PRO A 255 -20.54 10.03 8.28
CA PRO A 255 -20.36 10.65 9.61
C PRO A 255 -19.69 9.72 10.64
N GLU A 256 -19.99 8.43 10.59
CA GLU A 256 -19.44 7.42 11.52
C GLU A 256 -17.96 7.12 11.28
N GLN A 257 -17.46 7.47 10.10
CA GLN A 257 -16.09 7.18 9.66
C GLN A 257 -15.26 8.45 9.40
N GLU A 258 -15.86 9.62 9.60
CA GLU A 258 -15.22 10.92 9.34
C GLU A 258 -14.03 11.19 10.26
N LYS A 259 -14.23 11.00 11.58
CA LYS A 259 -13.18 11.32 12.57
C LYS A 259 -12.12 10.21 12.60
N PRO A 260 -10.83 10.59 12.65
CA PRO A 260 -9.76 9.64 12.87
C PRO A 260 -9.96 8.83 14.16
N ASP A 261 -9.91 7.49 14.05
CA ASP A 261 -10.04 6.59 15.19
C ASP A 261 -9.29 5.27 14.91
N GLY A 262 -8.21 5.04 15.66
CA GLY A 262 -7.38 3.85 15.53
C GLY A 262 -8.06 2.54 15.94
N SER A 263 -9.25 2.60 16.55
CA SER A 263 -10.07 1.42 16.88
C SER A 263 -10.89 0.91 15.70
N PHE A 264 -11.09 1.74 14.66
CA PHE A 264 -11.92 1.42 13.48
C PHE A 264 -13.28 0.81 13.84
N PRO A 265 -14.14 1.50 14.62
CA PRO A 265 -15.30 0.90 15.29
C PRO A 265 -16.36 0.36 14.34
N THR A 266 -16.43 0.89 13.11
CA THR A 266 -17.41 0.46 12.09
C THR A 266 -16.84 -0.57 11.11
N CYS A 267 -15.53 -0.85 11.18
CA CYS A 267 -14.82 -1.55 10.12
C CYS A 267 -13.54 -2.22 10.68
N PRO A 268 -13.63 -3.45 11.27
CA PRO A 268 -12.48 -4.14 11.87
C PRO A 268 -11.29 -4.34 10.91
N TYR A 269 -11.55 -4.34 9.62
CA TYR A 269 -10.56 -4.37 8.54
C TYR A 269 -10.77 -3.14 7.65
N PRO A 270 -10.11 -2.01 7.93
CA PRO A 270 -10.33 -0.74 7.21
C PRO A 270 -9.69 -0.76 5.82
N ASN A 271 -10.11 -1.71 4.99
CA ASN A 271 -9.61 -1.94 3.64
C ASN A 271 -10.72 -1.64 2.62
N PRO A 272 -10.60 -0.58 1.80
CA PRO A 272 -11.63 -0.21 0.83
C PRO A 272 -11.80 -1.22 -0.32
N GLU A 273 -10.98 -2.28 -0.38
CA GLU A 273 -11.16 -3.41 -1.30
C GLU A 273 -12.33 -4.30 -0.90
N ILE A 274 -12.66 -4.36 0.41
CA ILE A 274 -13.67 -5.26 0.94
C ILE A 274 -14.99 -4.53 1.15
N ARG A 275 -16.09 -5.23 0.81
CA ARG A 275 -17.43 -4.66 0.89
C ARG A 275 -17.81 -4.24 2.30
N GLU A 276 -17.41 -5.01 3.30
CA GLU A 276 -17.73 -4.77 4.70
C GLU A 276 -17.18 -3.41 5.18
N ALA A 277 -16.00 -3.01 4.71
CA ALA A 277 -15.43 -1.71 5.03
C ALA A 277 -16.23 -0.55 4.42
N MET A 278 -16.78 -0.77 3.24
CA MET A 278 -17.55 0.23 2.49
C MET A 278 -19.04 0.25 2.88
N GLU A 279 -19.52 -0.69 3.68
CA GLU A 279 -20.94 -0.94 3.94
C GLU A 279 -21.67 0.28 4.54
N THR A 280 -21.04 1.01 5.48
CA THR A 280 -21.61 2.22 6.08
C THR A 280 -21.84 3.31 5.03
N GLY A 281 -20.87 3.51 4.17
CA GLY A 281 -20.99 4.44 3.05
C GLY A 281 -21.98 3.98 1.98
N LEU A 282 -22.04 2.67 1.67
CA LEU A 282 -23.03 2.11 0.74
C LEU A 282 -24.47 2.32 1.23
N LYS A 283 -24.73 2.16 2.55
CA LYS A 283 -26.03 2.50 3.14
C LYS A 283 -26.38 3.98 3.01
N LEU A 284 -25.38 4.86 3.19
CA LEU A 284 -25.57 6.30 3.00
C LEU A 284 -25.90 6.63 1.53
N CYS A 285 -25.32 5.89 0.57
CA CYS A 285 -25.63 6.03 -0.84
C CYS A 285 -27.09 5.78 -1.18
N ASP A 286 -27.80 4.93 -0.43
CA ASP A 286 -29.24 4.70 -0.64
C ASP A 286 -30.09 5.95 -0.40
N THR A 287 -29.63 6.84 0.46
CA THR A 287 -30.29 8.13 0.76
C THR A 287 -29.75 9.27 -0.10
N VAL A 288 -28.44 9.38 -0.18
CA VAL A 288 -27.75 10.49 -0.90
C VAL A 288 -27.89 10.34 -2.41
N LYS A 289 -27.91 9.11 -2.93
CA LYS A 289 -27.87 8.82 -4.39
C LYS A 289 -26.73 9.53 -5.09
N PRO A 290 -25.46 9.28 -4.72
CA PRO A 290 -24.30 9.87 -5.37
C PRO A 290 -24.03 9.26 -6.74
N ASP A 291 -23.30 9.98 -7.58
CA ASP A 291 -22.74 9.47 -8.84
C ASP A 291 -21.54 8.55 -8.57
N LEU A 292 -20.82 8.80 -7.47
CA LEU A 292 -19.62 8.08 -7.08
C LEU A 292 -19.53 8.03 -5.55
N MET A 293 -19.17 6.88 -5.01
CA MET A 293 -18.71 6.73 -3.65
C MET A 293 -17.23 6.39 -3.64
N ILE A 294 -16.46 7.00 -2.76
CA ILE A 294 -15.03 6.77 -2.57
C ILE A 294 -14.73 6.45 -1.11
N GLY A 295 -13.84 5.47 -0.88
CA GLY A 295 -13.23 5.18 0.41
C GLY A 295 -11.72 5.14 0.29
N THR A 296 -11.01 5.72 1.28
CA THR A 296 -9.55 5.62 1.41
C THR A 296 -9.18 4.84 2.66
N ASP A 297 -8.10 4.07 2.61
CA ASP A 297 -7.61 3.33 3.78
C ASP A 297 -6.94 4.26 4.82
N PRO A 298 -6.61 3.77 6.03
CA PRO A 298 -6.18 4.64 7.12
C PRO A 298 -4.97 5.52 6.83
N ASP A 299 -3.99 5.06 6.07
CA ASP A 299 -2.83 5.85 5.65
C ASP A 299 -3.00 6.50 4.26
N CYS A 300 -4.22 6.44 3.71
CA CYS A 300 -4.66 7.12 2.51
C CYS A 300 -3.72 6.91 1.31
N ASP A 301 -3.24 5.66 1.16
CA ASP A 301 -2.45 5.25 -0.01
C ASP A 301 -3.27 4.42 -1.01
N ARG A 302 -4.47 3.91 -0.61
CA ARG A 302 -5.41 3.16 -1.46
C ARG A 302 -6.76 3.84 -1.56
N MET A 303 -7.40 3.68 -2.73
CA MET A 303 -8.74 4.21 -3.00
C MET A 303 -9.65 3.11 -3.53
N GLY A 304 -10.72 2.79 -2.79
CA GLY A 304 -11.84 2.00 -3.28
C GLY A 304 -13.00 2.88 -3.76
N SER A 305 -13.83 2.37 -4.63
CA SER A 305 -14.97 3.11 -5.16
C SER A 305 -16.20 2.22 -5.40
N ALA A 306 -17.37 2.84 -5.34
CA ALA A 306 -18.63 2.24 -5.75
C ALA A 306 -19.43 3.20 -6.63
N VAL A 307 -20.16 2.65 -7.58
CA VAL A 307 -20.95 3.38 -8.57
C VAL A 307 -22.36 2.81 -8.67
N PRO A 308 -23.36 3.58 -9.12
CA PRO A 308 -24.70 3.06 -9.39
C PRO A 308 -24.66 1.84 -10.32
N ASP A 309 -25.36 0.77 -9.94
CA ASP A 309 -25.41 -0.49 -10.69
C ASP A 309 -26.48 -0.53 -11.82
N GLY A 310 -27.23 0.55 -11.97
CA GLY A 310 -28.36 0.64 -12.90
C GLY A 310 -29.61 -0.15 -12.45
N LYS A 311 -29.56 -0.83 -11.29
CA LYS A 311 -30.66 -1.62 -10.73
C LYS A 311 -31.20 -1.05 -9.42
N GLY A 312 -30.73 0.14 -9.04
CA GLY A 312 -31.10 0.88 -7.83
C GLY A 312 -30.17 0.72 -6.65
N GLY A 313 -29.09 -0.07 -6.79
CA GLY A 313 -28.01 -0.26 -5.81
C GLY A 313 -26.67 0.30 -6.29
N TYR A 314 -25.60 -0.14 -5.62
CA TYR A 314 -24.23 0.25 -5.91
C TYR A 314 -23.33 -0.98 -6.05
N ARG A 315 -22.46 -0.93 -7.08
CA ARG A 315 -21.44 -1.93 -7.36
C ARG A 315 -20.06 -1.36 -6.99
N LEU A 316 -19.27 -2.15 -6.26
CA LEU A 316 -17.85 -1.85 -6.07
C LEU A 316 -17.08 -2.05 -7.38
N ILE A 317 -16.22 -1.11 -7.70
CA ILE A 317 -15.28 -1.22 -8.82
C ILE A 317 -13.99 -1.84 -8.27
N THR A 318 -13.50 -2.90 -8.91
CA THR A 318 -12.25 -3.55 -8.48
C THR A 318 -11.04 -2.69 -8.78
N GLY A 319 -9.92 -2.95 -8.08
CA GLY A 319 -8.66 -2.23 -8.33
C GLY A 319 -8.18 -2.36 -9.77
N ASN A 320 -8.33 -3.53 -10.36
CA ASN A 320 -8.02 -3.76 -11.77
C ASN A 320 -8.92 -2.97 -12.73
N GLU A 321 -10.24 -2.97 -12.49
CA GLU A 321 -11.20 -2.20 -13.31
C GLU A 321 -10.92 -0.70 -13.23
N MET A 322 -10.73 -0.16 -12.01
CA MET A 322 -10.40 1.25 -11.84
C MET A 322 -9.04 1.57 -12.47
N GLY A 323 -8.03 0.70 -12.29
CA GLY A 323 -6.70 0.89 -12.86
C GLY A 323 -6.74 1.05 -14.38
N VAL A 324 -7.42 0.16 -15.10
CA VAL A 324 -7.52 0.26 -16.56
C VAL A 324 -8.42 1.40 -17.03
N LEU A 325 -9.47 1.72 -16.25
CA LEU A 325 -10.35 2.85 -16.54
C LEU A 325 -9.59 4.18 -16.43
N LEU A 326 -8.83 4.38 -15.37
CA LEU A 326 -7.99 5.57 -15.19
C LEU A 326 -6.87 5.62 -16.23
N PHE A 327 -6.28 4.48 -16.59
CA PHE A 327 -5.25 4.42 -17.62
C PHE A 327 -5.79 4.85 -19.00
N ASP A 328 -6.92 4.30 -19.44
CA ASP A 328 -7.59 4.70 -20.69
C ASP A 328 -7.97 6.19 -20.67
N TYR A 329 -8.55 6.66 -19.55
CA TYR A 329 -8.93 8.06 -19.36
C TYR A 329 -7.73 9.01 -19.46
N ILE A 330 -6.62 8.71 -18.75
CA ILE A 330 -5.39 9.53 -18.81
C ILE A 330 -4.84 9.60 -20.24
N CYS A 331 -4.80 8.47 -20.96
CA CYS A 331 -4.35 8.45 -22.35
C CYS A 331 -5.24 9.30 -23.25
N ARG A 332 -6.56 9.13 -23.16
CA ARG A 332 -7.53 9.91 -23.97
C ARG A 332 -7.39 11.40 -23.72
N THR A 333 -7.38 11.81 -22.47
CA THR A 333 -7.36 13.24 -22.12
C THR A 333 -6.02 13.89 -22.45
N ARG A 334 -4.90 13.22 -22.19
CA ARG A 334 -3.57 13.74 -22.55
C ARG A 334 -3.39 13.89 -24.06
N ILE A 335 -3.88 12.93 -24.85
CA ILE A 335 -3.89 13.04 -26.33
C ILE A 335 -4.81 14.18 -26.76
N GLY A 336 -6.04 14.25 -26.23
CA GLY A 336 -7.01 15.29 -26.57
C GLY A 336 -6.53 16.70 -26.25
N ASN A 337 -5.79 16.87 -25.15
CA ASN A 337 -5.23 18.14 -24.69
C ASN A 337 -3.83 18.45 -25.28
N GLY A 338 -3.24 17.53 -26.06
CA GLY A 338 -1.89 17.68 -26.59
C GLY A 338 -0.77 17.65 -25.50
N THR A 339 -1.04 16.99 -24.37
CA THR A 339 -0.12 16.90 -23.20
C THR A 339 0.50 15.51 -23.02
N MET A 340 0.27 14.59 -23.96
CA MET A 340 0.93 13.29 -23.95
C MET A 340 2.44 13.48 -24.18
N PRO A 341 3.31 13.00 -23.28
CA PRO A 341 4.75 13.11 -23.47
C PRO A 341 5.21 12.25 -24.66
N LYS A 342 6.40 12.54 -25.16
CA LYS A 342 7.06 11.65 -26.09
C LYS A 342 7.48 10.37 -25.36
N ASP A 343 7.28 9.21 -26.00
CA ASP A 343 7.62 7.89 -25.45
C ASP A 343 7.04 7.66 -24.04
N PRO A 344 5.71 7.77 -23.86
CA PRO A 344 5.06 7.68 -22.57
C PRO A 344 5.20 6.29 -21.95
N VAL A 345 5.34 6.24 -20.62
CA VAL A 345 5.49 5.01 -19.84
C VAL A 345 4.36 4.87 -18.83
N ALA A 346 3.75 3.71 -18.80
CA ALA A 346 2.86 3.27 -17.72
C ALA A 346 3.46 2.03 -17.03
N VAL A 347 3.16 1.87 -15.74
CA VAL A 347 3.73 0.77 -14.94
C VAL A 347 2.63 0.04 -14.18
N THR A 348 2.68 -1.30 -14.19
CA THR A 348 1.78 -2.12 -13.37
C THR A 348 2.52 -3.38 -12.90
N THR A 349 1.87 -4.20 -12.05
CA THR A 349 2.50 -5.40 -11.52
C THR A 349 2.24 -6.63 -12.40
N ILE A 350 3.03 -7.69 -12.20
CA ILE A 350 2.85 -8.97 -12.87
C ILE A 350 1.51 -9.64 -12.55
N VAL A 351 0.92 -9.33 -11.38
CA VAL A 351 -0.37 -9.90 -10.91
C VAL A 351 -1.58 -9.02 -11.26
N SER A 352 -1.35 -7.79 -11.73
CA SER A 352 -2.43 -6.90 -12.20
C SER A 352 -2.97 -7.33 -13.55
N THR A 353 -4.15 -6.83 -13.91
CA THR A 353 -4.86 -7.24 -15.13
C THR A 353 -4.06 -7.09 -16.41
N ASP A 354 -4.19 -8.07 -17.30
CA ASP A 354 -3.57 -8.04 -18.62
C ASP A 354 -4.29 -7.12 -19.62
N MET A 355 -5.48 -6.62 -19.29
CA MET A 355 -6.18 -5.60 -20.11
C MET A 355 -5.33 -4.32 -20.30
N ALA A 356 -4.42 -4.02 -19.37
CA ALA A 356 -3.49 -2.90 -19.52
C ALA A 356 -2.63 -3.01 -20.79
N THR A 357 -2.33 -4.23 -21.26
CA THR A 357 -1.50 -4.45 -22.47
C THR A 357 -2.14 -3.95 -23.76
N PRO A 358 -3.37 -4.36 -24.15
CA PRO A 358 -4.02 -3.83 -25.34
C PRO A 358 -4.34 -2.33 -25.23
N ILE A 359 -4.62 -1.80 -24.04
CA ILE A 359 -4.80 -0.35 -23.84
C ILE A 359 -3.50 0.39 -24.14
N ALA A 360 -2.37 -0.04 -23.56
CA ALA A 360 -1.05 0.55 -23.81
C ALA A 360 -0.71 0.53 -25.31
N LYS A 361 -0.94 -0.61 -25.98
CA LYS A 361 -0.74 -0.75 -27.42
C LYS A 361 -1.59 0.23 -28.24
N LYS A 362 -2.86 0.42 -27.87
CA LYS A 362 -3.78 1.35 -28.54
C LYS A 362 -3.25 2.78 -28.54
N TYR A 363 -2.65 3.22 -27.43
CA TYR A 363 -2.20 4.59 -27.23
C TYR A 363 -0.69 4.79 -27.45
N GLY A 364 0.04 3.76 -27.86
CA GLY A 364 1.48 3.84 -28.07
C GLY A 364 2.28 4.09 -26.76
N VAL A 365 1.81 3.55 -25.65
CA VAL A 365 2.44 3.67 -24.32
C VAL A 365 3.32 2.46 -24.07
N GLU A 366 4.57 2.67 -23.61
CA GLU A 366 5.41 1.62 -23.08
C GLU A 366 4.83 1.12 -21.75
N LEU A 367 4.40 -0.14 -21.69
CA LEU A 367 3.90 -0.75 -20.45
C LEU A 367 5.01 -1.57 -19.80
N ARG A 368 5.49 -1.12 -18.63
CA ARG A 368 6.43 -1.87 -17.80
C ARG A 368 5.66 -2.69 -16.76
N ARG A 369 6.10 -3.94 -16.55
CA ARG A 369 5.58 -4.80 -15.49
C ARG A 369 6.65 -5.01 -14.44
N THR A 370 6.25 -4.90 -13.16
CA THR A 370 7.15 -5.07 -12.01
C THR A 370 6.65 -6.19 -11.10
N LEU A 371 7.47 -6.60 -10.15
CA LEU A 371 7.00 -7.42 -9.03
C LEU A 371 5.92 -6.69 -8.24
N THR A 372 5.16 -7.43 -7.44
CA THR A 372 4.13 -6.89 -6.53
C THR A 372 4.75 -5.99 -5.48
N GLY A 373 4.19 -4.81 -5.30
CA GLY A 373 4.61 -3.80 -4.35
C GLY A 373 4.95 -2.48 -5.05
N PHE A 374 4.26 -1.41 -4.64
CA PHE A 374 4.34 -0.12 -5.32
C PHE A 374 5.74 0.50 -5.32
N LYS A 375 6.62 0.06 -4.40
CA LYS A 375 8.03 0.46 -4.40
C LYS A 375 8.73 0.17 -5.73
N PHE A 376 8.38 -0.94 -6.40
CA PHE A 376 8.93 -1.25 -7.71
C PHE A 376 8.37 -0.35 -8.82
N ILE A 377 7.13 0.15 -8.66
CA ILE A 377 6.58 1.19 -9.54
C ILE A 377 7.29 2.52 -9.29
N GLY A 378 7.48 2.89 -8.01
CA GLY A 378 8.25 4.08 -7.61
C GLY A 378 9.69 4.06 -8.13
N GLU A 379 10.35 2.89 -8.13
CA GLU A 379 11.69 2.69 -8.68
C GLU A 379 11.73 2.98 -10.19
N GLN A 380 10.70 2.57 -10.96
CA GLN A 380 10.61 2.88 -12.39
C GLN A 380 10.52 4.40 -12.65
N ILE A 381 9.84 5.14 -11.77
CA ILE A 381 9.85 6.61 -11.83
C ILE A 381 11.25 7.14 -11.56
N GLY A 382 11.96 6.57 -10.57
CA GLY A 382 13.34 6.92 -10.26
C GLY A 382 14.29 6.69 -11.43
N PHE A 383 14.14 5.60 -12.18
CA PHE A 383 14.93 5.35 -13.39
C PHE A 383 14.68 6.42 -14.47
N LEU A 384 13.41 6.78 -14.72
CA LEU A 384 13.07 7.84 -15.66
C LEU A 384 13.61 9.21 -15.21
N GLU A 385 13.61 9.49 -13.90
CA GLU A 385 14.20 10.72 -13.33
C GLU A 385 15.72 10.75 -13.52
N ALA A 386 16.40 9.63 -13.32
CA ALA A 386 17.84 9.50 -13.56
C ALA A 386 18.20 9.66 -15.04
N GLU A 387 17.32 9.26 -15.96
CA GLU A 387 17.43 9.51 -17.40
C GLU A 387 17.13 10.97 -17.78
N GLY A 388 16.63 11.81 -16.85
CA GLY A 388 16.22 13.19 -17.09
C GLY A 388 14.82 13.34 -17.70
N HIS A 389 14.00 12.30 -17.67
CA HIS A 389 12.70 12.22 -18.33
C HIS A 389 11.58 11.71 -17.41
N PRO A 390 11.39 12.26 -16.18
CA PRO A 390 10.33 11.83 -15.27
C PRO A 390 8.92 12.07 -15.85
N GLU A 391 8.78 13.03 -16.77
CA GLU A 391 7.51 13.35 -17.45
C GLU A 391 6.99 12.22 -18.33
N ARG A 392 7.83 11.27 -18.72
CA ARG A 392 7.43 10.07 -19.47
C ARG A 392 6.51 9.16 -18.66
N TYR A 393 6.66 9.15 -17.33
CA TYR A 393 5.75 8.41 -16.46
C TYR A 393 4.38 9.08 -16.43
N ILE A 394 3.37 8.41 -16.96
CA ILE A 394 2.01 8.95 -17.03
C ILE A 394 1.07 8.34 -15.99
N PHE A 395 1.25 7.05 -15.65
CA PHE A 395 0.39 6.34 -14.71
C PHE A 395 1.00 5.02 -14.24
N GLY A 396 0.72 4.64 -12.99
CA GLY A 396 0.96 3.31 -12.46
C GLY A 396 -0.14 2.86 -11.53
N PHE A 397 -0.39 1.54 -11.48
CA PHE A 397 -1.40 0.98 -10.60
C PHE A 397 -1.10 -0.47 -10.20
N GLU A 398 -1.67 -0.86 -9.07
CA GLU A 398 -1.74 -2.24 -8.58
C GLU A 398 -3.19 -2.70 -8.48
N GLU A 399 -3.42 -4.01 -8.63
CA GLU A 399 -4.73 -4.64 -8.42
C GLU A 399 -5.29 -4.39 -7.02
N SER A 400 -4.41 -4.13 -6.06
CA SER A 400 -4.72 -3.86 -4.65
C SER A 400 -5.05 -2.39 -4.38
N TYR A 401 -5.72 -1.73 -5.33
CA TYR A 401 -6.31 -0.39 -5.18
C TYR A 401 -5.30 0.76 -4.98
N GLY A 402 -4.06 0.55 -5.38
CA GLY A 402 -3.01 1.58 -5.39
C GLY A 402 -2.85 2.20 -6.77
N TYR A 403 -2.83 3.52 -6.84
CA TYR A 403 -2.74 4.29 -8.10
C TYR A 403 -1.83 5.49 -7.91
N LEU A 404 -1.16 5.89 -8.99
CA LEU A 404 -0.37 7.12 -9.05
C LEU A 404 -0.28 7.64 -10.48
N SER A 405 -0.59 8.91 -10.70
CA SER A 405 -0.22 9.65 -11.92
C SER A 405 0.80 10.73 -11.59
N GLY A 406 1.77 10.93 -12.49
CA GLY A 406 2.84 11.91 -12.26
C GLY A 406 3.92 11.44 -11.28
N ALA A 407 4.96 12.26 -11.14
CA ALA A 407 6.18 11.91 -10.44
C ALA A 407 6.43 12.74 -9.16
N HIS A 408 5.37 13.30 -8.56
CA HIS A 408 5.45 14.15 -7.37
C HIS A 408 5.81 13.36 -6.10
N VAL A 409 5.31 12.12 -6.01
CA VAL A 409 5.62 11.14 -4.95
C VAL A 409 6.12 9.83 -5.55
N ARG A 410 6.52 8.86 -4.70
CA ARG A 410 7.08 7.56 -5.13
C ARG A 410 6.36 6.36 -4.49
N ASP A 411 5.16 6.60 -3.97
CA ASP A 411 4.27 5.56 -3.44
C ASP A 411 2.85 5.80 -3.96
N LYS A 412 1.96 4.85 -3.72
CA LYS A 412 0.52 5.00 -3.98
C LYS A 412 -0.01 6.28 -3.37
N ASP A 413 -0.87 6.96 -4.09
CA ASP A 413 -1.46 8.22 -3.65
C ASP A 413 -2.97 8.20 -3.84
N ALA A 414 -3.70 7.97 -2.73
CA ALA A 414 -5.15 7.99 -2.78
C ALA A 414 -5.72 9.40 -2.99
N VAL A 415 -5.00 10.47 -2.61
CA VAL A 415 -5.41 11.85 -2.89
C VAL A 415 -5.39 12.10 -4.40
N ASN A 416 -4.33 11.67 -5.09
CA ASN A 416 -4.24 11.68 -6.55
C ASN A 416 -5.31 10.78 -7.21
N ALA A 417 -5.54 9.58 -6.65
CA ALA A 417 -6.56 8.66 -7.17
C ALA A 417 -7.98 9.23 -7.05
N VAL A 418 -8.31 9.91 -5.94
CA VAL A 418 -9.59 10.61 -5.76
C VAL A 418 -9.77 11.69 -6.83
N MET A 419 -8.75 12.51 -7.07
CA MET A 419 -8.77 13.50 -8.15
C MET A 419 -9.08 12.86 -9.50
N LEU A 420 -8.34 11.79 -9.85
CA LEU A 420 -8.54 11.09 -11.11
C LEU A 420 -9.92 10.45 -11.23
N ALA A 421 -10.43 9.83 -10.15
CA ALA A 421 -11.76 9.21 -10.16
C ALA A 421 -12.88 10.24 -10.36
N CYS A 422 -12.79 11.40 -9.68
CA CYS A 422 -13.75 12.50 -9.88
C CYS A 422 -13.70 13.07 -11.31
N GLU A 423 -12.50 13.31 -11.82
CA GLU A 423 -12.29 13.79 -13.19
C GLU A 423 -12.83 12.79 -14.23
N THR A 424 -12.58 11.50 -14.02
CA THR A 424 -13.06 10.42 -14.90
C THR A 424 -14.58 10.32 -14.86
N ALA A 425 -15.19 10.41 -13.67
CA ALA A 425 -16.64 10.39 -13.51
C ALA A 425 -17.31 11.56 -14.24
N ALA A 426 -16.77 12.78 -14.07
CA ALA A 426 -17.28 13.97 -14.76
C ALA A 426 -17.11 13.87 -16.28
N TYR A 427 -15.97 13.36 -16.76
CA TYR A 427 -15.71 13.16 -18.19
C TYR A 427 -16.74 12.24 -18.85
N TYR A 428 -17.05 11.10 -18.23
CA TYR A 428 -18.03 10.17 -18.79
C TYR A 428 -19.47 10.64 -18.58
N ALA A 429 -19.78 11.30 -17.46
CA ALA A 429 -21.09 11.90 -17.23
C ALA A 429 -21.44 12.96 -18.28
N ALA A 430 -20.47 13.76 -18.76
CA ALA A 430 -20.66 14.71 -19.85
C ALA A 430 -21.02 14.04 -21.19
N GLN A 431 -20.75 12.74 -21.31
CA GLN A 431 -21.10 11.90 -22.46
C GLN A 431 -22.37 11.06 -22.23
N GLY A 432 -23.07 11.26 -21.10
CA GLY A 432 -24.25 10.49 -20.73
C GLY A 432 -23.95 9.06 -20.27
N MET A 433 -22.73 8.79 -19.83
CA MET A 433 -22.27 7.47 -19.37
C MET A 433 -21.94 7.50 -17.87
N SER A 434 -22.27 6.43 -17.17
CA SER A 434 -21.72 6.17 -15.83
C SER A 434 -20.31 5.58 -15.93
N LEU A 435 -19.58 5.53 -14.78
CA LEU A 435 -18.30 4.81 -14.74
C LEU A 435 -18.45 3.31 -15.02
N LEU A 436 -19.59 2.72 -14.64
CA LEU A 436 -19.87 1.31 -14.96
C LEU A 436 -20.06 1.10 -16.47
N ASP A 437 -20.72 2.04 -17.16
CA ASP A 437 -20.84 2.00 -18.62
C ASP A 437 -19.47 2.11 -19.30
N ALA A 438 -18.58 2.94 -18.74
CA ALA A 438 -17.21 3.11 -19.22
C ALA A 438 -16.38 1.83 -19.05
N VAL A 439 -16.44 1.17 -17.89
CA VAL A 439 -15.82 -0.15 -17.65
C VAL A 439 -16.36 -1.18 -18.64
N ASN A 440 -17.67 -1.24 -18.81
CA ASN A 440 -18.30 -2.16 -19.76
C ASN A 440 -17.92 -1.85 -21.22
N ALA A 441 -17.64 -0.59 -21.54
CA ALA A 441 -17.12 -0.22 -22.86
C ALA A 441 -15.71 -0.75 -23.10
N LEU A 442 -14.84 -0.71 -22.09
CA LEU A 442 -13.51 -1.31 -22.15
C LEU A 442 -13.58 -2.83 -22.33
N TYR A 443 -14.46 -3.52 -21.59
CA TYR A 443 -14.68 -4.96 -21.78
C TYR A 443 -15.15 -5.31 -23.20
N ARG A 444 -16.07 -4.53 -23.77
CA ARG A 444 -16.52 -4.74 -25.16
C ARG A 444 -15.43 -4.47 -26.19
N GLU A 445 -14.52 -3.54 -25.92
CA GLU A 445 -13.44 -3.17 -26.84
C GLU A 445 -12.26 -4.16 -26.78
N PHE A 446 -11.88 -4.62 -25.56
CA PHE A 446 -10.64 -5.37 -25.36
C PHE A 446 -10.85 -6.83 -24.96
N GLY A 447 -12.06 -7.25 -24.65
CA GLY A 447 -12.41 -8.57 -24.09
C GLY A 447 -12.68 -8.49 -22.58
N PHE A 448 -13.36 -9.51 -22.05
CA PHE A 448 -13.73 -9.60 -20.64
C PHE A 448 -12.56 -10.16 -19.84
N TYR A 449 -11.65 -9.28 -19.39
CA TYR A 449 -10.57 -9.63 -18.47
C TYR A 449 -11.10 -9.68 -17.05
N ARG A 450 -11.19 -10.89 -16.51
CA ARG A 450 -11.65 -11.12 -15.12
C ARG A 450 -10.48 -11.62 -14.28
N ASN A 451 -10.34 -11.01 -13.10
CA ASN A 451 -9.29 -11.38 -12.16
C ASN A 451 -9.93 -11.86 -10.86
N ALA A 452 -9.34 -12.88 -10.26
CA ALA A 452 -9.73 -13.40 -8.94
C ALA A 452 -8.49 -13.70 -8.10
N LEU A 453 -8.68 -13.75 -6.78
CA LEU A 453 -7.62 -14.04 -5.82
C LEU A 453 -8.12 -15.10 -4.83
N GLU A 454 -7.39 -16.22 -4.78
CA GLU A 454 -7.55 -17.23 -3.74
C GLU A 454 -6.42 -17.11 -2.71
N SER A 455 -6.76 -17.30 -1.44
CA SER A 455 -5.80 -17.22 -0.34
C SER A 455 -5.90 -18.46 0.53
N PHE A 456 -4.79 -19.17 0.69
CA PHE A 456 -4.70 -20.39 1.47
C PHE A 456 -3.79 -20.16 2.66
N THR A 457 -4.32 -20.31 3.87
CA THR A 457 -3.57 -20.16 5.11
C THR A 457 -3.33 -21.54 5.72
N PHE A 458 -2.12 -21.78 6.16
CA PHE A 458 -1.70 -23.02 6.83
C PHE A 458 -1.38 -22.68 8.30
N GLU A 459 -1.63 -23.60 9.23
CA GLU A 459 -1.45 -23.30 10.66
C GLU A 459 -0.07 -23.74 11.17
N GLY A 460 0.50 -22.92 12.05
CA GLY A 460 1.70 -23.22 12.82
C GLY A 460 3.00 -23.37 12.02
N GLU A 461 4.04 -23.89 12.68
CA GLU A 461 5.37 -24.12 12.10
C GLU A 461 5.31 -25.15 10.96
N THR A 462 4.50 -26.18 11.10
CA THR A 462 4.25 -27.19 10.06
C THR A 462 3.63 -26.56 8.81
N GLY A 463 2.87 -25.46 8.96
CA GLY A 463 2.29 -24.72 7.85
C GLY A 463 3.34 -24.07 6.95
N MET A 464 4.43 -23.53 7.51
CA MET A 464 5.55 -22.98 6.73
C MET A 464 6.23 -24.06 5.90
N HIS A 465 6.49 -25.23 6.47
CA HIS A 465 7.10 -26.35 5.75
C HIS A 465 6.17 -26.87 4.63
N LYS A 466 4.87 -26.95 4.91
CA LYS A 466 3.88 -27.34 3.89
C LYS A 466 3.86 -26.36 2.73
N MET A 467 3.82 -25.06 3.01
CA MET A 467 3.86 -23.99 1.99
C MET A 467 5.11 -24.11 1.11
N GLN A 468 6.30 -24.26 1.71
CA GLN A 468 7.56 -24.45 0.99
C GLN A 468 7.56 -25.73 0.15
N GLY A 469 7.01 -26.84 0.68
CA GLY A 469 6.86 -28.11 -0.03
C GLY A 469 5.97 -27.98 -1.26
N ILE A 470 4.85 -27.25 -1.16
CA ILE A 470 3.95 -26.97 -2.29
C ILE A 470 4.69 -26.21 -3.39
N MET A 471 5.39 -25.12 -3.04
CA MET A 471 6.15 -24.32 -4.01
C MET A 471 7.26 -25.12 -4.69
N ALA A 472 8.01 -25.93 -3.93
CA ALA A 472 9.03 -26.81 -4.47
C ALA A 472 8.43 -27.89 -5.41
N GLY A 473 7.29 -28.47 -5.04
CA GLY A 473 6.56 -29.42 -5.88
C GLY A 473 6.10 -28.82 -7.21
N LEU A 474 5.52 -27.63 -7.17
CA LEU A 474 5.06 -26.89 -8.36
C LEU A 474 6.22 -26.51 -9.30
N ARG A 475 7.43 -26.23 -8.75
CA ARG A 475 8.64 -25.98 -9.56
C ARG A 475 9.17 -27.25 -10.22
N THR A 476 9.27 -28.36 -9.47
CA THR A 476 9.88 -29.60 -9.96
C THR A 476 8.96 -30.40 -10.86
N SER A 477 7.65 -30.29 -10.68
CA SER A 477 6.61 -31.05 -11.38
C SER A 477 5.48 -30.13 -11.83
N ALA A 478 5.81 -29.14 -12.68
CA ALA A 478 4.85 -28.20 -13.20
C ALA A 478 3.67 -28.91 -13.88
N PRO A 479 2.41 -28.54 -13.61
CA PRO A 479 1.25 -29.13 -14.26
C PRO A 479 1.29 -28.88 -15.77
N LYS A 480 0.99 -29.89 -16.57
CA LYS A 480 0.91 -29.77 -18.04
C LYS A 480 -0.43 -29.17 -18.48
N THR A 481 -1.44 -29.33 -17.66
CA THR A 481 -2.79 -28.80 -17.89
C THR A 481 -3.35 -28.23 -16.60
N ILE A 482 -4.06 -27.11 -16.69
CA ILE A 482 -4.77 -26.45 -15.58
C ILE A 482 -6.19 -26.15 -16.07
N ALA A 483 -7.21 -26.52 -15.28
CA ALA A 483 -8.62 -26.32 -15.63
C ALA A 483 -8.99 -26.88 -17.04
N GLY A 484 -8.33 -27.94 -17.48
CA GLY A 484 -8.55 -28.54 -18.80
C GLY A 484 -7.82 -27.87 -19.97
N TYR A 485 -7.10 -26.77 -19.74
CA TYR A 485 -6.28 -26.08 -20.75
C TYR A 485 -4.82 -26.46 -20.62
N GLU A 486 -4.14 -26.62 -21.74
CA GLU A 486 -2.69 -26.86 -21.80
C GLU A 486 -1.92 -25.63 -21.27
N VAL A 487 -0.84 -25.90 -20.51
CA VAL A 487 0.11 -24.87 -20.06
C VAL A 487 1.08 -24.60 -21.21
N ALA A 488 0.98 -23.41 -21.79
CA ALA A 488 1.84 -22.98 -22.89
C ALA A 488 3.23 -22.56 -22.41
N GLU A 489 3.30 -21.93 -21.23
CA GLU A 489 4.56 -21.40 -20.66
C GLU A 489 4.50 -21.43 -19.13
N VAL A 490 5.65 -21.72 -18.52
CA VAL A 490 5.87 -21.58 -17.07
C VAL A 490 6.99 -20.57 -16.86
N VAL A 491 6.72 -19.51 -16.09
CA VAL A 491 7.72 -18.53 -15.70
C VAL A 491 7.99 -18.65 -14.21
N ASP A 492 9.24 -18.95 -13.86
CA ASP A 492 9.71 -18.92 -12.46
C ASP A 492 10.48 -17.62 -12.24
N TYR A 493 9.92 -16.75 -11.40
CA TYR A 493 10.54 -15.46 -11.07
C TYR A 493 11.71 -15.60 -10.09
N ASP A 494 11.96 -16.78 -9.52
CA ASP A 494 13.17 -17.06 -8.74
C ASP A 494 14.35 -17.51 -9.63
N ALA A 495 14.12 -17.72 -10.92
CA ALA A 495 15.15 -18.00 -11.91
C ALA A 495 15.71 -16.72 -12.56
N ASP A 496 16.89 -16.84 -13.14
CA ASP A 496 17.48 -15.79 -13.98
C ASP A 496 16.71 -15.67 -15.33
N GLY A 497 16.73 -14.47 -15.91
CA GLY A 497 16.24 -14.22 -17.27
C GLY A 497 14.86 -13.58 -17.37
N THR A 498 14.16 -13.32 -16.25
CA THR A 498 12.87 -12.62 -16.26
C THR A 498 13.00 -11.11 -16.48
N GLY A 499 14.20 -10.54 -16.29
CA GLY A 499 14.45 -9.10 -16.31
C GLY A 499 13.94 -8.36 -15.05
N LEU A 500 13.40 -9.09 -14.07
CA LEU A 500 12.94 -8.59 -12.77
C LEU A 500 13.83 -9.12 -11.64
N PRO A 501 13.86 -8.48 -10.47
CA PRO A 501 14.49 -9.04 -9.28
C PRO A 501 13.93 -10.43 -8.98
N ARG A 502 14.75 -11.30 -8.37
CA ARG A 502 14.29 -12.63 -7.98
C ARG A 502 13.18 -12.57 -6.94
N ALA A 503 12.14 -13.36 -7.13
CA ALA A 503 11.00 -13.47 -6.24
C ALA A 503 10.43 -14.87 -6.27
N ASP A 504 10.00 -15.38 -5.12
CA ASP A 504 9.33 -16.69 -5.02
C ASP A 504 7.91 -16.60 -5.59
N VAL A 505 7.81 -16.60 -6.92
CA VAL A 505 6.57 -16.53 -7.70
C VAL A 505 6.65 -17.46 -8.88
N LEU A 506 5.59 -18.23 -9.13
CA LEU A 506 5.41 -19.05 -10.33
C LEU A 506 4.23 -18.52 -11.13
N GLU A 507 4.40 -18.40 -12.45
CA GLU A 507 3.33 -18.04 -13.39
C GLU A 507 3.13 -19.15 -14.40
N TYR A 508 1.88 -19.57 -14.58
CA TYR A 508 1.44 -20.53 -15.59
C TYR A 508 0.57 -19.81 -16.61
N ARG A 509 1.02 -19.73 -17.85
CA ARG A 509 0.27 -19.16 -18.99
C ARG A 509 -0.38 -20.30 -19.77
N LEU A 510 -1.69 -20.18 -19.99
CA LEU A 510 -2.48 -21.19 -20.67
C LEU A 510 -2.69 -20.84 -22.14
N VAL A 511 -2.90 -21.87 -22.99
CA VAL A 511 -3.11 -21.70 -24.44
C VAL A 511 -4.31 -20.82 -24.81
N ASN A 512 -5.29 -20.69 -23.90
CA ASN A 512 -6.47 -19.83 -24.10
C ASN A 512 -6.26 -18.36 -23.66
N GLY A 513 -5.02 -17.97 -23.29
CA GLY A 513 -4.69 -16.63 -22.80
C GLY A 513 -4.96 -16.38 -21.32
N ALA A 514 -5.54 -17.34 -20.59
CA ALA A 514 -5.65 -17.26 -19.14
C ALA A 514 -4.30 -17.50 -18.47
N LYS A 515 -4.12 -16.95 -17.25
CA LYS A 515 -2.93 -17.20 -16.44
C LYS A 515 -3.26 -17.41 -14.97
N LEU A 516 -2.39 -18.12 -14.30
CA LEU A 516 -2.44 -18.39 -12.88
C LEU A 516 -1.06 -18.11 -12.26
N MET A 517 -1.01 -17.35 -11.18
CA MET A 517 0.25 -17.05 -10.48
C MET A 517 0.16 -17.49 -9.04
N VAL A 518 1.19 -18.20 -8.57
CA VAL A 518 1.29 -18.71 -7.20
C VAL A 518 2.40 -17.96 -6.48
N ARG A 519 2.07 -17.35 -5.34
CA ARG A 519 3.00 -16.56 -4.55
C ARG A 519 2.83 -16.87 -3.06
N PRO A 520 3.86 -17.40 -2.38
CA PRO A 520 3.85 -17.55 -0.93
C PRO A 520 4.08 -16.20 -0.25
N SER A 521 3.59 -16.08 0.99
CA SER A 521 3.94 -14.95 1.86
C SER A 521 5.33 -15.15 2.44
N GLY A 522 6.13 -14.09 2.49
CA GLY A 522 7.45 -14.12 3.13
C GLY A 522 7.41 -14.13 4.66
N THR A 523 6.26 -13.79 5.27
CA THR A 523 6.15 -13.58 6.72
C THR A 523 5.12 -14.47 7.40
N GLU A 524 4.17 -15.01 6.65
CA GLU A 524 3.05 -15.82 7.16
C GLU A 524 2.96 -17.13 6.38
N PRO A 525 2.49 -18.24 6.98
CA PRO A 525 2.26 -19.51 6.27
C PRO A 525 1.00 -19.39 5.38
N LYS A 526 1.12 -18.66 4.30
CA LYS A 526 0.02 -18.31 3.39
C LYS A 526 0.47 -18.32 1.94
N ILE A 527 -0.32 -18.92 1.07
CA ILE A 527 -0.14 -18.85 -0.40
C ILE A 527 -1.29 -18.03 -0.98
N LYS A 528 -0.95 -17.09 -1.85
CA LYS A 528 -1.89 -16.38 -2.71
C LYS A 528 -1.81 -16.93 -4.12
N VAL A 529 -2.96 -17.18 -4.72
CA VAL A 529 -3.09 -17.61 -6.11
C VAL A 529 -3.90 -16.57 -6.86
N TYR A 530 -3.24 -15.86 -7.76
CA TYR A 530 -3.85 -14.86 -8.62
C TYR A 530 -4.31 -15.54 -9.91
N LEU A 531 -5.56 -15.31 -10.27
CA LEU A 531 -6.21 -15.89 -11.45
C LEU A 531 -6.56 -14.77 -12.40
N SER A 532 -6.27 -14.94 -13.68
CA SER A 532 -6.62 -14.00 -14.74
C SER A 532 -7.14 -14.76 -15.94
N ALA A 533 -8.40 -14.52 -16.30
CA ALA A 533 -9.02 -15.08 -17.50
C ALA A 533 -9.46 -13.97 -18.45
N VAL A 534 -9.44 -14.25 -19.73
CA VAL A 534 -10.01 -13.41 -20.78
C VAL A 534 -10.95 -14.25 -21.65
N ALA A 535 -12.14 -13.71 -21.95
CA ALA A 535 -13.13 -14.39 -22.79
C ALA A 535 -14.04 -13.36 -23.49
N ASP A 536 -14.96 -13.87 -24.32
CA ASP A 536 -15.94 -13.04 -25.06
C ASP A 536 -17.13 -12.59 -24.19
N SER A 537 -17.29 -13.14 -22.98
CA SER A 537 -18.28 -12.72 -21.98
C SER A 537 -17.76 -12.81 -20.56
N GLU A 538 -18.43 -12.08 -19.64
CA GLU A 538 -18.12 -12.08 -18.22
C GLU A 538 -18.29 -13.49 -17.62
N GLU A 539 -19.40 -14.16 -17.95
CA GLU A 539 -19.71 -15.50 -17.46
C GLU A 539 -18.67 -16.54 -17.90
N ALA A 540 -18.20 -16.43 -19.15
CA ALA A 540 -17.20 -17.35 -19.67
C ALA A 540 -15.84 -17.13 -18.98
N ALA A 541 -15.42 -15.90 -18.74
CA ALA A 541 -14.18 -15.60 -18.03
C ALA A 541 -14.25 -16.01 -16.55
N ASP A 542 -15.38 -15.77 -15.88
CA ASP A 542 -15.60 -16.21 -14.50
C ASP A 542 -15.63 -17.73 -14.36
N ALA A 543 -16.19 -18.45 -15.34
CA ALA A 543 -16.14 -19.92 -15.37
C ALA A 543 -14.72 -20.46 -15.49
N ILE A 544 -13.86 -19.83 -16.30
CA ILE A 544 -12.44 -20.18 -16.40
C ILE A 544 -11.72 -19.93 -15.06
N ASN A 545 -11.93 -18.77 -14.43
CA ASN A 545 -11.35 -18.46 -13.13
C ASN A 545 -11.79 -19.46 -12.05
N THR A 546 -13.08 -19.84 -12.03
CA THR A 546 -13.61 -20.84 -11.09
C THR A 546 -12.92 -22.19 -11.28
N ALA A 547 -12.78 -22.65 -12.52
CA ALA A 547 -12.09 -23.92 -12.81
C ALA A 547 -10.59 -23.88 -12.44
N MET A 548 -9.92 -22.74 -12.64
CA MET A 548 -8.53 -22.54 -12.21
C MET A 548 -8.41 -22.51 -10.67
N ALA A 549 -9.35 -21.87 -9.98
CA ALA A 549 -9.40 -21.86 -8.52
C ALA A 549 -9.55 -23.27 -7.94
N ASP A 550 -10.41 -24.09 -8.53
CA ASP A 550 -10.60 -25.49 -8.11
C ASP A 550 -9.34 -26.32 -8.33
N ALA A 551 -8.66 -26.14 -9.46
CA ALA A 551 -7.36 -26.78 -9.71
C ALA A 551 -6.30 -26.34 -8.67
N ALA A 552 -6.26 -25.05 -8.31
CA ALA A 552 -5.35 -24.55 -7.29
C ALA A 552 -5.63 -25.13 -5.89
N LYS A 553 -6.90 -25.34 -5.52
CA LYS A 553 -7.29 -25.98 -4.25
C LYS A 553 -6.71 -27.40 -4.12
N ASP A 554 -6.60 -28.12 -5.24
CA ASP A 554 -6.03 -29.48 -5.22
C ASP A 554 -4.53 -29.47 -4.89
N TRP A 555 -3.78 -28.45 -5.30
CA TRP A 555 -2.36 -28.31 -4.97
C TRP A 555 -2.11 -27.97 -3.48
N MET A 556 -3.11 -27.43 -2.80
CA MET A 556 -3.01 -26.99 -1.40
C MET A 556 -3.34 -28.10 -0.39
N LYS A 557 -3.80 -29.28 -0.87
CA LYS A 557 -4.09 -30.46 -0.03
C LYS A 557 -2.80 -31.13 0.40
#